data_2c616d3ff6cc639f9b76bfd3585c5da3
#
_entry.id   2c616d3ff6cc639f9b76bfd3585c5da3
#
_cell.length_a   1.000
_cell.length_b   1.000
_cell.length_c   1.000
_cell.angle_alpha   90.00
_cell.angle_beta   90.00
_cell.angle_gamma   90.00
#
_symmetry.space_group_name_H-M   'P 1'
#
loop_
_entity.id
_entity.type
_entity.pdbx_description
1 polymer ?
#
loop_
_entity_poly.entity_id
_entity_poly.type
_entity_poly.pdbx_seq_one_letter_code
_entity_poly.pdbx_strand_id
1 'polypeptide(L)'
;MKVAGFTIARNLIQADYPLREALYSVLPLCDEMVIAVGNSEDDTKAYIESFQEPKIRLFDTIWDDTKRVGGAVLADETNKAMDCVSAEADWLIYIQADECLHEKYLPAVRLAMEKYLHDDDVDALLFDYLHFYGNYTM
;
A
#
# COMPACT_ATOMS: atom_id res chain seq x y z
N MET A 1 7.05 1.95 -18.54
CA MET A 1 6.73 1.15 -17.33
C MET A 1 5.79 1.95 -16.46
N LYS A 2 4.61 1.42 -16.20
CA LYS A 2 3.59 2.03 -15.36
C LYS A 2 3.50 1.26 -14.03
N VAL A 3 3.57 1.98 -12.92
CA VAL A 3 3.62 1.40 -11.58
C VAL A 3 2.43 1.89 -10.75
N ALA A 4 1.68 0.97 -10.19
CA ALA A 4 0.58 1.28 -9.29
C ALA A 4 0.86 0.78 -7.88
N GLY A 5 0.69 1.66 -6.90
CA GLY A 5 0.64 1.26 -5.49
C GLY A 5 -0.77 0.89 -5.07
N PHE A 6 -0.92 0.02 -4.08
CA PHE A 6 -2.20 -0.23 -3.45
C PHE A 6 -2.06 -0.60 -1.99
N THR A 7 -3.07 -0.26 -1.22
CA THR A 7 -3.16 -0.56 0.21
C THR A 7 -4.60 -0.55 0.69
N ILE A 8 -4.79 -0.95 1.93
CA ILE A 8 -6.07 -0.90 2.63
C ILE A 8 -5.97 0.03 3.83
N ALA A 9 -7.09 0.64 4.22
CA ALA A 9 -7.14 1.57 5.34
C ALA A 9 -8.45 1.43 6.10
N ARG A 10 -8.38 1.25 7.41
CA ARG A 10 -9.56 1.26 8.31
C ARG A 10 -9.15 1.69 9.70
N ASN A 11 -9.87 2.66 10.28
CA ASN A 11 -9.62 3.14 11.66
C ASN A 11 -8.16 3.53 11.92
N LEU A 12 -7.50 4.19 10.96
CA LEU A 12 -6.08 4.47 11.02
C LEU A 12 -5.72 5.51 12.07
N ILE A 13 -6.60 6.50 12.29
CA ILE A 13 -6.38 7.54 13.30
C ILE A 13 -6.48 6.91 14.69
N GLN A 14 -7.51 6.12 14.92
CA GLN A 14 -7.74 5.42 16.18
C GLN A 14 -6.61 4.43 16.50
N ALA A 15 -6.07 3.78 15.48
CA ALA A 15 -4.96 2.84 15.60
C ALA A 15 -3.58 3.50 15.57
N ASP A 16 -3.51 4.81 15.30
CA ASP A 16 -2.26 5.59 15.18
C ASP A 16 -1.28 5.00 14.15
N TYR A 17 -1.78 4.55 13.01
CA TYR A 17 -0.93 4.05 11.93
C TYR A 17 -0.31 5.19 11.11
N PRO A 18 0.99 5.10 10.75
CA PRO A 18 1.70 6.10 9.97
C PRO A 18 1.41 5.98 8.46
N LEU A 19 0.13 5.98 8.07
CA LEU A 19 -0.26 5.80 6.67
C LEU A 19 0.39 6.82 5.74
N ARG A 20 0.45 8.08 6.17
CA ARG A 20 1.03 9.15 5.35
C ARG A 20 2.49 8.84 4.99
N GLU A 21 3.27 8.46 5.99
CA GLU A 21 4.67 8.09 5.84
C GLU A 21 4.83 6.85 4.96
N ALA A 22 3.97 5.85 5.16
CA ALA A 22 3.93 4.65 4.34
C ALA A 22 3.72 4.99 2.85
N LEU A 23 2.67 5.76 2.54
CA LEU A 23 2.35 6.15 1.16
C LEU A 23 3.46 6.97 0.52
N TYR A 24 3.93 8.02 1.20
CA TYR A 24 4.96 8.91 0.66
C TYR A 24 6.31 8.20 0.46
N SER A 25 6.55 7.10 1.18
CA SER A 25 7.77 6.30 0.99
C SER A 25 7.82 5.59 -0.37
N VAL A 26 6.67 5.25 -0.98
CA VAL A 26 6.58 4.53 -2.26
C VAL A 26 6.01 5.37 -3.41
N LEU A 27 5.33 6.49 -3.11
CA LEU A 27 4.75 7.37 -4.13
C LEU A 27 5.73 7.85 -5.21
N PRO A 28 7.03 8.08 -4.93
CA PRO A 28 7.99 8.41 -5.98
C PRO A 28 8.16 7.32 -7.04
N LEU A 29 7.84 6.07 -6.73
CA LEU A 29 7.88 4.96 -7.68
C LEU A 29 6.58 4.81 -8.47
N CYS A 30 5.46 5.32 -7.93
CA CYS A 30 4.12 5.06 -8.43
C CYS A 30 3.60 6.15 -9.38
N ASP A 31 2.83 5.73 -10.36
CA ASP A 31 2.01 6.60 -11.22
C ASP A 31 0.59 6.80 -10.63
N GLU A 32 0.09 5.81 -9.90
CA GLU A 32 -1.13 5.89 -9.11
C GLU A 32 -0.99 5.15 -7.77
N MET A 33 -1.81 5.51 -6.79
CA MET A 33 -1.92 4.84 -5.50
C MET A 33 -3.39 4.59 -5.19
N VAL A 34 -3.78 3.34 -5.15
CA VAL A 34 -5.16 2.91 -4.84
C VAL A 34 -5.28 2.58 -3.36
N ILE A 35 -6.27 3.16 -2.70
CA ILE A 35 -6.54 2.88 -1.28
C ILE A 35 -7.98 2.42 -1.14
N ALA A 36 -8.18 1.18 -0.72
CA ALA A 36 -9.48 0.68 -0.32
C ALA A 36 -9.73 1.09 1.14
N VAL A 37 -10.66 2.03 1.33
CA VAL A 37 -11.01 2.57 2.64
C VAL A 37 -12.20 1.80 3.20
N GLY A 38 -11.94 1.01 4.23
CA GLY A 38 -12.98 0.27 4.94
C GLY A 38 -13.87 1.19 5.79
N ASN A 39 -15.06 0.69 6.12
CA ASN A 39 -15.97 1.35 7.05
C ASN A 39 -15.25 1.65 8.36
N SER A 40 -15.03 2.92 8.66
CA SER A 40 -14.28 3.41 9.82
C SER A 40 -15.18 4.14 10.81
N GLU A 41 -14.85 4.03 12.10
CA GLU A 41 -15.49 4.77 13.19
C GLU A 41 -14.86 6.14 13.42
N ASP A 42 -13.69 6.38 12.80
CA ASP A 42 -12.95 7.63 12.85
C ASP A 42 -12.96 8.36 11.49
N ASP A 43 -12.25 9.48 11.38
CA ASP A 43 -12.16 10.31 10.18
C ASP A 43 -11.07 9.84 9.19
N THR A 44 -10.80 8.54 9.11
CA THR A 44 -9.74 7.97 8.25
C THR A 44 -9.84 8.47 6.81
N LYS A 45 -11.02 8.42 6.19
CA LYS A 45 -11.20 8.86 4.79
C LYS A 45 -10.89 10.34 4.62
N ALA A 46 -11.45 11.20 5.47
CA ALA A 46 -11.22 12.64 5.44
C ALA A 46 -9.73 12.98 5.67
N TYR A 47 -9.06 12.21 6.54
CA TYR A 47 -7.61 12.35 6.75
C TYR A 47 -6.82 12.08 5.48
N ILE A 48 -7.12 10.99 4.76
CA ILE A 48 -6.44 10.66 3.50
C ILE A 48 -6.75 11.72 2.42
N GLU A 49 -7.99 12.15 2.30
CA GLU A 49 -8.39 13.22 1.37
C GLU A 49 -7.65 14.53 1.64
N SER A 50 -7.30 14.81 2.90
CA SER A 50 -6.55 16.00 3.30
C SER A 50 -5.12 16.06 2.74
N PHE A 51 -4.56 14.94 2.29
CA PHE A 51 -3.23 14.90 1.67
C PHE A 51 -3.21 15.63 0.32
N GLN A 52 -4.34 15.75 -0.36
CA GLN A 52 -4.47 16.41 -1.67
C GLN A 52 -3.45 15.90 -2.70
N GLU A 53 -3.11 14.63 -2.61
CA GLU A 53 -2.15 13.98 -3.52
C GLU A 53 -2.89 13.46 -4.77
N PRO A 54 -2.62 14.01 -5.96
CA PRO A 54 -3.38 13.67 -7.17
C PRO A 54 -3.21 12.23 -7.64
N LYS A 55 -2.16 11.53 -7.21
CA LYS A 55 -1.96 10.11 -7.53
C LYS A 55 -2.87 9.19 -6.73
N ILE A 56 -3.44 9.65 -5.61
CA ILE A 56 -4.27 8.84 -4.72
C ILE A 56 -5.69 8.71 -5.26
N ARG A 57 -6.16 7.47 -5.37
CA ARG A 57 -7.54 7.13 -5.70
C ARG A 57 -8.14 6.30 -4.57
N LEU A 58 -9.28 6.77 -4.03
CA LEU A 58 -9.97 6.13 -2.92
C LEU A 58 -11.15 5.30 -3.40
N PHE A 59 -11.32 4.13 -2.81
CA PHE A 59 -12.49 3.26 -2.98
C PHE A 59 -13.05 2.88 -1.62
N ASP A 60 -14.34 3.08 -1.42
CA ASP A 60 -15.00 2.67 -0.18
C ASP A 60 -15.28 1.18 -0.19
N THR A 61 -14.99 0.51 0.92
CA THR A 61 -15.29 -0.90 1.13
C THR A 61 -15.98 -1.10 2.48
N ILE A 62 -16.64 -2.26 2.63
CA ILE A 62 -17.21 -2.69 3.91
C ILE A 62 -16.55 -4.01 4.27
N TRP A 63 -15.88 -4.01 5.42
CA TRP A 63 -15.21 -5.22 5.91
C TRP A 63 -16.22 -6.22 6.43
N ASP A 64 -16.04 -7.47 6.05
CA ASP A 64 -16.80 -8.60 6.57
C ASP A 64 -16.18 -9.06 7.90
N ASP A 65 -16.69 -8.52 9.00
CA ASP A 65 -16.18 -8.83 10.35
C ASP A 65 -16.44 -10.29 10.78
N THR A 66 -17.18 -11.07 10.00
CA THR A 66 -17.34 -12.51 10.23
C THR A 66 -16.13 -13.32 9.80
N LYS A 67 -15.28 -12.78 8.92
CA LYS A 67 -14.08 -13.44 8.35
C LYS A 67 -12.80 -13.15 9.14
N ARG A 68 -12.86 -13.13 10.47
CA ARG A 68 -11.69 -12.77 11.31
C ARG A 68 -10.66 -13.89 11.47
N VAL A 69 -10.95 -15.10 11.05
CA VAL A 69 -10.05 -16.26 11.23
C VAL A 69 -8.96 -16.27 10.17
N GLY A 70 -7.69 -16.41 10.60
CA GLY A 70 -6.56 -16.59 9.70
C GLY A 70 -6.23 -15.42 8.79
N GLY A 71 -6.66 -14.21 9.13
CA GLY A 71 -6.41 -13.02 8.30
C GLY A 71 -7.24 -12.93 7.03
N ALA A 72 -8.31 -13.73 6.91
CA ALA A 72 -9.13 -13.78 5.70
C ALA A 72 -9.73 -12.43 5.31
N VAL A 73 -10.18 -11.61 6.28
CA VAL A 73 -10.71 -10.27 6.00
C VAL A 73 -9.64 -9.35 5.41
N LEU A 74 -8.40 -9.43 5.89
CA LEU A 74 -7.30 -8.61 5.36
C LEU A 74 -6.96 -9.01 3.92
N ALA A 75 -6.93 -10.31 3.64
CA ALA A 75 -6.70 -10.82 2.29
C ALA A 75 -7.80 -10.38 1.32
N ASP A 76 -9.07 -10.49 1.72
CA ASP A 76 -10.21 -10.06 0.90
C ASP A 76 -10.14 -8.56 0.59
N GLU A 77 -9.87 -7.73 1.58
CA GLU A 77 -9.78 -6.28 1.39
C GLU A 77 -8.57 -5.88 0.55
N THR A 78 -7.43 -6.55 0.74
CA THR A 78 -6.24 -6.36 -0.10
C THR A 78 -6.52 -6.70 -1.55
N ASN A 79 -7.22 -7.82 -1.82
CA ASN A 79 -7.62 -8.19 -3.17
C ASN A 79 -8.59 -7.17 -3.79
N LYS A 80 -9.54 -6.63 -3.03
CA LYS A 80 -10.42 -5.55 -3.51
C LYS A 80 -9.63 -4.31 -3.92
N ALA A 81 -8.62 -3.92 -3.12
CA ALA A 81 -7.76 -2.80 -3.48
C ALA A 81 -6.98 -3.07 -4.76
N MET A 82 -6.41 -4.27 -4.88
CA MET A 82 -5.66 -4.69 -6.07
C MET A 82 -6.55 -4.70 -7.32
N ASP A 83 -7.79 -5.18 -7.23
CA ASP A 83 -8.75 -5.21 -8.34
C ASP A 83 -9.16 -3.82 -8.84
N CYS A 84 -8.98 -2.78 -8.02
CA CYS A 84 -9.25 -1.39 -8.38
C CYS A 84 -8.07 -0.68 -9.06
N VAL A 85 -6.93 -1.33 -9.16
CA VAL A 85 -5.74 -0.80 -9.85
C VAL A 85 -6.00 -0.74 -11.37
N SER A 86 -5.42 0.26 -12.03
CA SER A 86 -5.50 0.37 -13.49
C SER A 86 -4.94 -0.87 -14.19
N ALA A 87 -5.70 -1.41 -15.15
CA ALA A 87 -5.30 -2.59 -15.92
C ALA A 87 -4.01 -2.41 -16.75
N GLU A 88 -3.57 -1.17 -16.92
CA GLU A 88 -2.35 -0.81 -17.65
C GLU A 88 -1.08 -0.85 -16.79
N ALA A 89 -1.18 -1.15 -15.48
CA ALA A 89 -0.03 -1.21 -14.61
C ALA A 89 0.85 -2.42 -14.93
N ASP A 90 2.13 -2.17 -15.12
CA ASP A 90 3.15 -3.21 -15.33
C ASP A 90 3.60 -3.83 -14.00
N TRP A 91 3.67 -3.01 -12.95
CA TRP A 91 4.05 -3.42 -11.60
C TRP A 91 3.03 -2.93 -10.57
N LEU A 92 2.77 -3.78 -9.59
CA LEU A 92 1.98 -3.43 -8.42
C LEU A 92 2.86 -3.40 -7.17
N ILE A 93 2.79 -2.31 -6.40
CA ILE A 93 3.48 -2.19 -5.12
C ILE A 93 2.43 -2.27 -4.01
N TYR A 94 2.46 -3.34 -3.25
CA TYR A 94 1.67 -3.46 -2.02
C TYR A 94 2.47 -2.90 -0.84
N ILE A 95 1.86 -2.03 -0.06
CA ILE A 95 2.44 -1.51 1.19
C ILE A 95 1.35 -1.47 2.26
N GLN A 96 1.68 -1.90 3.47
CA GLN A 96 0.77 -1.78 4.60
C GLN A 96 0.88 -0.38 5.25
N ALA A 97 -0.15 0.00 5.99
CA ALA A 97 -0.25 1.34 6.60
C ALA A 97 0.83 1.63 7.67
N ASP A 98 1.52 0.61 8.12
CA ASP A 98 2.59 0.66 9.14
C ASP A 98 3.97 0.30 8.60
N GLU A 99 4.12 0.26 7.28
CA GLU A 99 5.38 -0.05 6.59
C GLU A 99 5.92 1.18 5.87
N CYS A 100 7.24 1.33 5.83
CA CYS A 100 7.91 2.37 5.04
C CYS A 100 9.08 1.79 4.26
N LEU A 101 9.17 2.15 2.98
CA LEU A 101 10.36 1.91 2.17
C LEU A 101 11.36 3.03 2.41
N HIS A 102 12.59 2.69 2.83
CA HIS A 102 13.62 3.70 3.03
C HIS A 102 14.05 4.32 1.68
N GLU A 103 14.11 5.63 1.61
CA GLU A 103 14.35 6.40 0.39
C GLU A 103 15.63 6.03 -0.37
N LYS A 104 16.66 5.57 0.35
CA LYS A 104 17.93 5.12 -0.28
C LYS A 104 17.76 3.94 -1.23
N TYR A 105 16.66 3.16 -1.07
CA TYR A 105 16.39 1.99 -1.91
C TYR A 105 15.54 2.29 -3.15
N LEU A 106 14.93 3.47 -3.25
CA LEU A 106 14.08 3.83 -4.38
C LEU A 106 14.77 3.63 -5.75
N PRO A 107 16.02 4.07 -5.95
CA PRO A 107 16.71 3.82 -7.22
C PRO A 107 16.92 2.33 -7.52
N ALA A 108 17.27 1.54 -6.50
CA ALA A 108 17.49 0.10 -6.66
C ALA A 108 16.19 -0.65 -7.00
N VAL A 109 15.07 -0.26 -6.36
CA VAL A 109 13.75 -0.83 -6.66
C VAL A 109 13.34 -0.52 -8.09
N ARG A 110 13.50 0.74 -8.54
CA ARG A 110 13.19 1.11 -9.92
C ARG A 110 14.02 0.33 -10.94
N LEU A 111 15.33 0.22 -10.73
CA LEU A 111 16.21 -0.56 -11.58
C LEU A 111 15.82 -2.04 -11.63
N ALA A 112 15.44 -2.62 -10.48
CA ALA A 112 14.97 -4.00 -10.43
C ALA A 112 13.67 -4.18 -11.23
N MET A 113 12.70 -3.29 -11.07
CA MET A 113 11.45 -3.32 -11.84
C MET A 113 11.71 -3.23 -13.34
N GLU A 114 12.59 -2.32 -13.76
CA GLU A 114 12.98 -2.19 -15.18
C GLU A 114 13.68 -3.44 -15.73
N LYS A 115 14.59 -4.01 -14.92
CA LYS A 115 15.35 -5.21 -15.30
C LYS A 115 14.46 -6.42 -15.52
N TYR A 116 13.49 -6.62 -14.66
CA TYR A 116 12.64 -7.82 -14.66
C TYR A 116 11.28 -7.59 -15.35
N LEU A 117 11.06 -6.44 -15.97
CA LEU A 117 9.78 -6.08 -16.60
C LEU A 117 9.29 -7.10 -17.65
N HIS A 118 10.20 -7.73 -18.36
CA HIS A 118 9.90 -8.69 -19.41
C HIS A 118 10.48 -10.08 -19.13
N ASP A 119 10.76 -10.38 -17.87
CA ASP A 119 11.28 -11.67 -17.43
C ASP A 119 10.11 -12.54 -16.92
N ASP A 120 9.66 -13.45 -17.76
CA ASP A 120 8.52 -14.33 -17.48
C ASP A 120 8.78 -15.32 -16.34
N ASP A 121 10.03 -15.46 -15.88
CA ASP A 121 10.39 -16.30 -14.74
C ASP A 121 10.31 -15.56 -13.38
N VAL A 122 9.98 -14.25 -13.40
CA VAL A 122 9.90 -13.41 -12.20
C VAL A 122 8.47 -12.91 -11.99
N ASP A 123 7.78 -13.49 -11.04
CA ASP A 123 6.41 -13.07 -10.67
C ASP A 123 6.36 -11.91 -9.66
N ALA A 124 7.39 -11.80 -8.81
CA ALA A 124 7.40 -10.80 -7.74
C ALA A 124 8.82 -10.43 -7.30
N LEU A 125 8.97 -9.20 -6.79
CA LEU A 125 10.14 -8.74 -6.08
C LEU A 125 9.80 -8.67 -4.59
N LEU A 126 10.60 -9.31 -3.76
CA LEU A 126 10.39 -9.34 -2.31
C LEU A 126 11.38 -8.43 -1.59
N PHE A 127 10.94 -7.87 -0.48
CA PHE A 127 11.73 -7.01 0.39
C PHE A 127 12.00 -7.69 1.72
N ASP A 128 13.17 -7.45 2.27
CA ASP A 128 13.46 -7.81 3.65
C ASP A 128 12.85 -6.79 4.61
N TYR A 129 12.30 -7.26 5.72
CA TYR A 129 11.77 -6.42 6.78
C TYR A 129 12.83 -6.12 7.84
N LEU A 130 12.86 -4.86 8.27
CA LEU A 130 13.48 -4.47 9.51
C LEU A 130 12.37 -4.10 10.51
N HIS A 131 12.15 -4.96 11.49
CA HIS A 131 11.16 -4.71 12.54
C HIS A 131 11.74 -3.84 13.64
N PHE A 132 11.04 -2.74 13.95
CA PHE A 132 11.35 -1.90 15.10
C PHE A 132 10.44 -2.27 16.27
N TYR A 133 11.01 -2.32 17.46
CA TYR A 133 10.27 -2.62 18.68
C TYR A 133 10.56 -1.58 19.75
N GLY A 134 9.55 -0.79 20.10
CA GLY A 134 9.64 0.25 21.10
C GLY A 134 10.24 1.58 20.61
N ASN A 135 11.23 1.55 19.73
CA ASN A 135 11.82 2.73 19.10
C ASN A 135 12.57 2.38 17.81
N TYR A 136 13.03 3.41 17.09
CA TYR A 136 13.71 3.26 15.80
C TYR A 136 15.23 3.06 15.89
N THR A 137 15.79 2.94 17.09
CA THR A 137 17.23 2.84 17.32
C THR A 137 17.70 1.43 17.66
N MET A 138 16.82 0.47 17.62
CA MET A 138 17.13 -0.93 17.92
C MET A 138 17.67 -1.67 16.72
#